data_f446d1938de8d3c1f3f4a4c9b6e98aaa
#
_entry.id   f446d1938de8d3c1f3f4a4c9b6e98aaa
#
_cell.length_a   1.000
_cell.length_b   1.000
_cell.length_c   1.000
_cell.angle_alpha   90.00
_cell.angle_beta   90.00
_cell.angle_gamma   90.00
#
_symmetry.space_group_name_H-M   'P 1'
#
loop_
_entity.id
_entity.type
_entity.pdbx_description
1 polymer ?
#
loop_
_entity_poly.entity_id
_entity_poly.type
_entity_poly.pdbx_seq_one_letter_code
_entity_poly.pdbx_strand_id
1 'polypeptide(L)'
;MPKNLLKSAVTQLIRAQAATFLIASFVASFTLISAQAQTAPAPVTEPSLPYTVKPKDKLIVMTELLLNNPRDWTEVARFNRLKNPNAISPGQVINIPTRLMKSQPVEGKVISTYGDVQLAGVKAEVGNTISEGAKLQTAANSSAVIELADGSRLTLLPKTLAEVVTSRSYAGRDAAASGTTHLFSGLIRLAQGAMDAVASKTTRRATPLQIQTPTSVVGVRGTQFRVAYDGPVTQNARTEVLEGLVKADNTAQGTGADIAQGKGAVLNPGVKTIQVVDLLKAPDLSATPGDIFKPLALWPMPLLAGAKSYRVQIAIDDTFSKIVRDLVVTSGSADLASLPNGGWFARVRGIDAAGIEGYDSAKAVQVVLPPPPFVPPTQWSISADRIDVVNGRHILQFSQLGLDASHTIVARVTADGQPDVRLAEGSAKGDTMRINLDLGFLEPGAQLLLSLTVTQADGAKVIPLTYRFASLGGWGWAEGTLKSVTTGKP
;
A
#
# COMPACT_ATOMS: atom_id res chain seq x y z
N MET A 1 3.19 -46.74 61.37
CA MET A 1 1.73 -46.92 61.32
C MET A 1 1.06 -45.57 61.34
N PRO A 2 -0.04 -45.33 60.66
CA PRO A 2 -0.31 -45.67 59.26
C PRO A 2 -0.63 -44.39 58.41
N LYS A 3 0.01 -44.26 57.28
CA LYS A 3 -0.20 -43.17 56.30
C LYS A 3 -1.39 -43.39 55.37
N ASN A 4 -2.18 -44.45 55.56
CA ASN A 4 -3.22 -44.89 54.62
C ASN A 4 -4.65 -44.51 54.99
N LEU A 5 -4.91 -43.96 56.18
CA LEU A 5 -6.26 -43.57 56.60
C LEU A 5 -6.67 -42.16 56.22
N LEU A 6 -5.71 -41.26 55.90
CA LEU A 6 -5.99 -39.90 55.53
C LEU A 6 -6.38 -39.74 54.02
N LYS A 7 -5.98 -40.66 53.17
CA LYS A 7 -6.32 -40.63 51.74
C LYS A 7 -7.74 -41.09 51.41
N SER A 8 -8.34 -41.93 52.27
CA SER A 8 -9.68 -42.44 52.06
C SER A 8 -10.78 -41.42 52.40
N ALA A 9 -10.54 -40.60 53.45
CA ALA A 9 -11.53 -39.59 53.87
C ALA A 9 -11.66 -38.40 52.91
N VAL A 10 -10.57 -37.98 52.27
CA VAL A 10 -10.55 -36.85 51.33
C VAL A 10 -11.20 -37.21 50.01
N THR A 11 -11.08 -38.50 49.58
CA THR A 11 -11.70 -38.95 48.29
C THR A 11 -13.21 -39.17 48.42
N GLN A 12 -13.74 -39.46 49.60
CA GLN A 12 -15.18 -39.56 49.80
C GLN A 12 -15.85 -38.20 49.97
N LEU A 13 -15.17 -37.20 50.55
CA LEU A 13 -15.71 -35.84 50.69
C LEU A 13 -15.83 -35.11 49.35
N ILE A 14 -14.90 -35.36 48.44
CA ILE A 14 -14.94 -34.77 47.08
C ILE A 14 -16.03 -35.40 46.20
N ARG A 15 -16.37 -36.67 46.41
CA ARG A 15 -17.47 -37.33 45.66
C ARG A 15 -18.87 -36.95 46.16
N ALA A 16 -19.04 -36.55 47.40
CA ALA A 16 -20.33 -36.11 47.94
C ALA A 16 -20.67 -34.65 47.53
N GLN A 17 -19.69 -33.80 47.32
CA GLN A 17 -19.96 -32.43 46.84
C GLN A 17 -20.19 -32.31 45.35
N ALA A 18 -19.68 -33.24 44.52
CA ALA A 18 -19.93 -33.27 43.07
C ALA A 18 -21.32 -33.72 42.68
N ALA A 19 -21.99 -34.53 43.52
CA ALA A 19 -23.34 -35.01 43.24
C ALA A 19 -24.45 -34.01 43.59
N THR A 20 -24.19 -33.06 44.51
CA THR A 20 -25.17 -32.05 44.90
C THR A 20 -25.17 -30.82 44.01
N PHE A 21 -24.07 -30.55 43.25
CA PHE A 21 -24.00 -29.46 42.26
C PHE A 21 -24.61 -29.83 40.91
N LEU A 22 -24.74 -31.09 40.58
CA LEU A 22 -25.31 -31.55 39.29
C LEU A 22 -26.82 -31.57 39.24
N ILE A 23 -27.52 -31.54 40.38
CA ILE A 23 -28.99 -31.55 40.45
C ILE A 23 -29.56 -30.12 40.52
N ALA A 24 -28.79 -29.14 41.02
CA ALA A 24 -29.21 -27.74 41.07
C ALA A 24 -29.05 -27.00 39.70
N SER A 25 -28.22 -27.50 38.78
CA SER A 25 -27.99 -26.86 37.48
C SER A 25 -28.96 -27.31 36.39
N PHE A 26 -29.82 -28.29 36.62
CA PHE A 26 -30.73 -28.81 35.59
C PHE A 26 -32.18 -28.28 35.70
N VAL A 27 -32.50 -27.48 36.72
CA VAL A 27 -33.83 -26.87 36.88
C VAL A 27 -33.88 -25.38 36.56
N ALA A 28 -32.73 -24.73 36.34
CA ALA A 28 -32.67 -23.30 36.03
C ALA A 28 -32.45 -22.96 34.52
N SER A 29 -32.48 -23.98 33.62
CA SER A 29 -32.26 -23.78 32.18
C SER A 29 -33.53 -23.83 31.33
N PHE A 30 -34.71 -23.75 31.93
CA PHE A 30 -35.95 -23.73 31.19
C PHE A 30 -36.74 -22.47 31.55
N THR A 31 -36.37 -21.35 31.02
CA THR A 31 -37.19 -20.17 30.67
C THR A 31 -36.31 -18.98 30.49
N LEU A 32 -35.90 -18.72 29.29
CA LEU A 32 -35.69 -17.41 28.66
C LEU A 32 -35.22 -17.67 27.23
N ILE A 33 -36.08 -18.31 26.43
CA ILE A 33 -36.09 -18.05 24.99
C ILE A 33 -36.64 -16.62 24.90
N SER A 34 -35.79 -15.64 25.11
CA SER A 34 -36.03 -14.30 24.61
C SER A 34 -36.15 -14.45 23.08
N ALA A 35 -37.37 -14.35 22.58
CA ALA A 35 -37.60 -14.11 21.17
C ALA A 35 -36.76 -12.92 20.79
N GLN A 36 -35.58 -13.15 20.23
CA GLN A 36 -34.88 -12.12 19.48
C GLN A 36 -35.83 -11.76 18.36
N ALA A 37 -36.54 -10.66 18.54
CA ALA A 37 -37.23 -10.02 17.45
C ALA A 37 -36.18 -9.86 16.34
N GLN A 38 -36.23 -10.73 15.33
CA GLN A 38 -35.58 -10.51 14.07
C GLN A 38 -36.05 -9.13 13.61
N THR A 39 -35.23 -8.12 13.83
CA THR A 39 -35.42 -6.81 13.19
C THR A 39 -35.49 -7.14 11.71
N ALA A 40 -36.66 -6.99 11.13
CA ALA A 40 -36.83 -7.10 9.69
C ALA A 40 -35.76 -6.24 9.03
N PRO A 41 -35.06 -6.77 8.00
CA PRO A 41 -34.06 -5.99 7.29
C PRO A 41 -34.73 -4.67 6.87
N ALA A 42 -34.04 -3.55 7.09
CA ALA A 42 -34.52 -2.23 6.69
C ALA A 42 -35.00 -2.34 5.24
N PRO A 43 -36.13 -1.74 4.87
CA PRO A 43 -36.66 -1.83 3.53
C PRO A 43 -35.60 -1.36 2.56
N VAL A 44 -35.10 -2.28 1.74
CA VAL A 44 -34.20 -1.97 0.64
C VAL A 44 -34.99 -0.99 -0.24
N THR A 45 -34.62 0.28 -0.19
CA THR A 45 -35.28 1.30 -1.03
C THR A 45 -34.96 0.91 -2.47
N GLU A 46 -35.98 0.55 -3.23
CA GLU A 46 -35.85 0.15 -4.62
C GLU A 46 -35.06 1.23 -5.40
N PRO A 47 -34.01 0.87 -6.15
CA PRO A 47 -33.24 1.83 -6.93
C PRO A 47 -34.13 2.60 -7.90
N SER A 48 -34.04 3.91 -7.88
CA SER A 48 -34.86 4.79 -8.71
C SER A 48 -34.07 5.99 -9.19
N LEU A 49 -34.49 6.56 -10.34
CA LEU A 49 -33.93 7.79 -10.90
C LEU A 49 -34.88 8.96 -10.68
N PRO A 50 -34.37 10.07 -10.11
CA PRO A 50 -35.15 11.28 -9.99
C PRO A 50 -35.30 11.95 -11.37
N TYR A 51 -36.53 12.19 -11.76
CA TYR A 51 -36.90 12.98 -12.92
C TYR A 51 -37.59 14.29 -12.48
N THR A 52 -37.03 15.42 -12.84
CA THR A 52 -37.66 16.72 -12.59
C THR A 52 -38.65 17.03 -13.73
N VAL A 53 -39.91 17.13 -13.38
CA VAL A 53 -41.02 17.45 -14.31
C VAL A 53 -40.78 18.78 -14.98
N LYS A 54 -40.87 18.83 -16.31
CA LYS A 54 -40.74 20.03 -17.12
C LYS A 54 -42.12 20.63 -17.47
N PRO A 55 -42.17 21.89 -17.89
CA PRO A 55 -43.41 22.47 -18.44
C PRO A 55 -43.94 21.59 -19.59
N LYS A 56 -45.26 21.34 -19.56
CA LYS A 56 -45.99 20.48 -20.53
C LYS A 56 -45.75 18.97 -20.42
N ASP A 57 -44.99 18.50 -19.44
CA ASP A 57 -44.88 17.07 -19.22
C ASP A 57 -46.22 16.50 -18.71
N LYS A 58 -46.50 15.28 -19.25
CA LYS A 58 -47.56 14.41 -18.73
C LYS A 58 -46.93 13.09 -18.34
N LEU A 59 -47.36 12.47 -17.26
CA LEU A 59 -46.76 11.24 -16.76
C LEU A 59 -46.74 10.14 -17.85
N ILE A 60 -47.84 9.98 -18.59
CA ILE A 60 -47.94 8.98 -19.67
C ILE A 60 -46.92 9.24 -20.79
N VAL A 61 -46.69 10.50 -21.17
CA VAL A 61 -45.74 10.87 -22.24
C VAL A 61 -44.28 10.61 -21.77
N MET A 62 -43.99 10.96 -20.51
CA MET A 62 -42.67 10.66 -19.93
C MET A 62 -42.41 9.16 -19.92
N THR A 63 -43.41 8.36 -19.54
CA THR A 63 -43.24 6.90 -19.44
C THR A 63 -43.10 6.23 -20.80
N GLU A 64 -43.74 6.72 -21.84
CA GLU A 64 -43.49 6.28 -23.24
C GLU A 64 -42.03 6.45 -23.65
N LEU A 65 -41.42 7.55 -23.22
CA LEU A 65 -39.99 7.82 -23.56
C LEU A 65 -39.03 6.99 -22.72
N LEU A 66 -39.32 6.84 -21.43
CA LEU A 66 -38.35 6.36 -20.44
C LEU A 66 -38.52 4.88 -20.06
N LEU A 67 -39.75 4.30 -20.16
CA LEU A 67 -40.02 2.96 -19.69
C LEU A 67 -40.00 1.93 -20.82
N ASN A 68 -39.64 0.68 -20.47
CA ASN A 68 -39.74 -0.48 -21.37
C ASN A 68 -41.19 -0.73 -21.79
N ASN A 69 -42.09 -0.64 -20.83
CA ASN A 69 -43.53 -0.72 -21.05
C ASN A 69 -44.19 0.59 -20.59
N PRO A 70 -44.71 1.41 -21.50
CA PRO A 70 -45.35 2.67 -21.14
C PRO A 70 -46.50 2.52 -20.14
N ARG A 71 -47.20 1.36 -20.10
CA ARG A 71 -48.31 1.11 -19.19
C ARG A 71 -47.89 1.05 -17.73
N ASP A 72 -46.60 0.91 -17.45
CA ASP A 72 -46.05 0.92 -16.09
C ASP A 72 -46.08 2.30 -15.43
N TRP A 73 -46.64 3.33 -16.12
CA TRP A 73 -46.88 4.65 -15.52
C TRP A 73 -47.67 4.53 -14.21
N THR A 74 -48.59 3.54 -14.11
CA THR A 74 -49.37 3.31 -12.90
C THR A 74 -48.48 2.86 -11.74
N GLU A 75 -47.44 2.10 -12.00
CA GLU A 75 -46.48 1.68 -11.00
C GLU A 75 -45.59 2.86 -10.57
N VAL A 76 -45.14 3.69 -11.50
CA VAL A 76 -44.42 4.95 -11.21
C VAL A 76 -45.28 5.85 -10.34
N ALA A 77 -46.57 5.99 -10.65
CA ALA A 77 -47.51 6.80 -9.86
C ALA A 77 -47.65 6.24 -8.42
N ARG A 78 -47.80 4.91 -8.28
CA ARG A 78 -47.88 4.26 -6.97
C ARG A 78 -46.60 4.40 -6.17
N PHE A 79 -45.42 4.17 -6.81
CA PHE A 79 -44.12 4.31 -6.19
C PHE A 79 -43.90 5.71 -5.60
N ASN A 80 -44.35 6.77 -6.32
CA ASN A 80 -44.27 8.14 -5.91
C ASN A 80 -45.48 8.62 -5.05
N ARG A 81 -46.43 7.73 -4.74
CA ARG A 81 -47.64 8.05 -3.98
C ARG A 81 -48.39 9.24 -4.57
N LEU A 82 -48.48 9.34 -5.91
CA LEU A 82 -49.16 10.43 -6.58
C LEU A 82 -50.68 10.31 -6.35
N LYS A 83 -51.29 11.35 -5.75
CA LYS A 83 -52.74 11.42 -5.55
C LYS A 83 -53.51 11.49 -6.87
N ASN A 84 -52.97 12.22 -7.83
CA ASN A 84 -53.53 12.36 -9.18
C ASN A 84 -52.39 12.26 -10.20
N PRO A 85 -52.22 11.08 -10.89
CA PRO A 85 -51.19 10.92 -11.90
C PRO A 85 -51.31 11.86 -13.12
N ASN A 86 -52.49 12.42 -13.34
CA ASN A 86 -52.69 13.36 -14.46
C ASN A 86 -52.34 14.82 -14.12
N ALA A 87 -52.05 15.08 -12.83
CA ALA A 87 -51.77 16.42 -12.34
C ALA A 87 -50.35 16.50 -11.73
N ILE A 88 -49.34 16.31 -12.58
CA ILE A 88 -47.91 16.54 -12.20
C ILE A 88 -47.54 17.99 -12.52
N SER A 89 -46.72 18.61 -11.66
CA SER A 89 -46.36 20.03 -11.77
C SER A 89 -44.92 20.23 -12.20
N PRO A 90 -44.59 21.23 -13.01
CA PRO A 90 -43.21 21.57 -13.32
C PRO A 90 -42.40 21.81 -12.03
N GLY A 91 -41.18 21.25 -11.99
CA GLY A 91 -40.30 21.26 -10.82
C GLY A 91 -40.54 20.11 -9.84
N GLN A 92 -41.66 19.41 -9.93
CA GLN A 92 -41.91 18.22 -9.11
C GLN A 92 -40.90 17.10 -9.46
N VAL A 93 -40.34 16.45 -8.45
CA VAL A 93 -39.44 15.30 -8.65
C VAL A 93 -40.26 14.01 -8.61
N ILE A 94 -40.15 13.20 -9.67
CA ILE A 94 -40.76 11.87 -9.77
C ILE A 94 -39.63 10.87 -9.82
N ASN A 95 -39.57 9.94 -8.85
CA ASN A 95 -38.62 8.86 -8.82
C ASN A 95 -39.09 7.68 -9.68
N ILE A 96 -38.33 7.34 -10.70
CA ILE A 96 -38.67 6.26 -11.64
C ILE A 96 -37.84 5.03 -11.27
N PRO A 97 -38.48 3.89 -10.88
CA PRO A 97 -37.77 2.66 -10.59
C PRO A 97 -36.91 2.21 -11.79
N THR A 98 -35.64 1.97 -11.57
CA THR A 98 -34.68 1.66 -12.66
C THR A 98 -35.03 0.37 -13.40
N ARG A 99 -35.67 -0.60 -12.73
CA ARG A 99 -36.13 -1.84 -13.36
C ARG A 99 -37.18 -1.65 -14.43
N LEU A 100 -37.96 -0.55 -14.38
CA LEU A 100 -38.99 -0.21 -15.37
C LEU A 100 -38.39 0.55 -16.56
N MET A 101 -37.22 1.16 -16.40
CA MET A 101 -36.64 2.07 -17.38
C MET A 101 -36.03 1.34 -18.57
N LYS A 102 -36.11 1.96 -19.75
CA LYS A 102 -35.36 1.55 -20.93
C LYS A 102 -33.87 1.68 -20.60
N SER A 103 -33.17 0.57 -20.70
CA SER A 103 -31.73 0.53 -20.47
C SER A 103 -31.08 -0.48 -21.41
N GLN A 104 -29.81 -0.26 -21.67
CA GLN A 104 -28.99 -1.22 -22.40
C GLN A 104 -27.67 -1.44 -21.65
N PRO A 105 -27.13 -2.65 -21.65
CA PRO A 105 -25.80 -2.91 -21.13
C PRO A 105 -24.81 -2.04 -21.86
N VAL A 106 -23.81 -1.53 -21.14
CA VAL A 106 -22.66 -0.83 -21.71
C VAL A 106 -21.40 -1.44 -21.14
N GLU A 107 -20.40 -1.56 -21.97
CA GLU A 107 -19.19 -2.29 -21.66
C GLU A 107 -18.08 -1.36 -21.17
N GLY A 108 -17.32 -1.83 -20.22
CA GLY A 108 -16.03 -1.29 -19.85
C GLY A 108 -14.89 -1.97 -20.60
N LYS A 109 -13.65 -1.58 -20.30
CA LYS A 109 -12.44 -2.15 -20.91
C LYS A 109 -11.34 -2.36 -19.89
N VAL A 110 -10.55 -3.39 -20.09
CA VAL A 110 -9.27 -3.57 -19.42
C VAL A 110 -8.24 -2.66 -20.07
N ILE A 111 -7.67 -1.71 -19.32
CA ILE A 111 -6.70 -0.74 -19.85
C ILE A 111 -5.26 -1.03 -19.45
N SER A 112 -5.05 -1.81 -18.38
CA SER A 112 -3.74 -2.29 -17.96
C SER A 112 -3.87 -3.62 -17.21
N THR A 113 -2.89 -4.50 -17.38
CA THR A 113 -2.73 -5.72 -16.58
C THR A 113 -1.27 -5.95 -16.26
N TYR A 114 -1.02 -6.51 -15.08
CA TYR A 114 0.29 -7.03 -14.70
C TYR A 114 0.14 -8.31 -13.89
N GLY A 115 0.99 -9.31 -14.18
CA GLY A 115 0.98 -10.60 -13.48
C GLY A 115 -0.18 -11.50 -13.91
N ASP A 116 -0.69 -12.29 -12.96
CA ASP A 116 -1.83 -13.19 -13.17
C ASP A 116 -3.12 -12.44 -12.84
N VAL A 117 -3.81 -12.03 -13.90
CA VAL A 117 -5.11 -11.38 -13.86
C VAL A 117 -6.09 -12.19 -14.68
N GLN A 118 -7.25 -12.47 -14.12
CA GLN A 118 -8.31 -13.23 -14.75
C GLN A 118 -9.57 -12.39 -14.92
N LEU A 119 -10.19 -12.51 -16.10
CA LEU A 119 -11.49 -11.96 -16.44
C LEU A 119 -12.41 -13.13 -16.78
N ALA A 120 -13.50 -13.31 -16.05
CA ALA A 120 -14.43 -14.43 -16.21
C ALA A 120 -13.75 -15.83 -16.22
N GLY A 121 -12.67 -16.01 -15.45
CA GLY A 121 -11.93 -17.26 -15.32
C GLY A 121 -10.89 -17.52 -16.41
N VAL A 122 -10.69 -16.60 -17.35
CA VAL A 122 -9.61 -16.65 -18.36
C VAL A 122 -8.62 -15.52 -18.15
N LYS A 123 -7.39 -15.69 -18.65
CA LYS A 123 -6.37 -14.63 -18.56
C LYS A 123 -6.86 -13.34 -19.19
N ALA A 124 -6.78 -12.25 -18.44
CA ALA A 124 -7.17 -10.94 -18.91
C ALA A 124 -6.06 -10.29 -19.75
N GLU A 125 -6.46 -9.66 -20.84
CA GLU A 125 -5.58 -8.91 -21.72
C GLU A 125 -6.06 -7.46 -21.86
N VAL A 126 -5.14 -6.55 -22.15
CA VAL A 126 -5.46 -5.14 -22.43
C VAL A 126 -6.38 -5.07 -23.67
N GLY A 127 -7.46 -4.32 -23.55
CA GLY A 127 -8.48 -4.21 -24.58
C GLY A 127 -9.66 -5.18 -24.40
N ASN A 128 -9.57 -6.18 -23.51
CA ASN A 128 -10.71 -7.03 -23.24
C ASN A 128 -11.91 -6.22 -22.75
N THR A 129 -13.06 -6.58 -23.26
CA THR A 129 -14.35 -5.99 -22.92
C THR A 129 -14.84 -6.54 -21.57
N ILE A 130 -15.41 -5.67 -20.76
CA ILE A 130 -15.95 -6.01 -19.43
C ILE A 130 -17.45 -5.74 -19.45
N SER A 131 -18.25 -6.81 -19.40
CA SER A 131 -19.70 -6.75 -19.40
C SER A 131 -20.28 -6.96 -17.99
N GLU A 132 -21.58 -6.74 -17.82
CA GLU A 132 -22.30 -7.12 -16.61
C GLU A 132 -22.12 -8.62 -16.29
N GLY A 133 -21.94 -8.95 -15.01
CA GLY A 133 -21.64 -10.30 -14.52
C GLY A 133 -20.17 -10.70 -14.62
N ALA A 134 -19.32 -9.90 -15.26
CA ALA A 134 -17.90 -10.22 -15.39
C ALA A 134 -17.20 -10.13 -14.02
N LYS A 135 -16.45 -11.21 -13.70
CA LYS A 135 -15.62 -11.30 -12.50
C LYS A 135 -14.17 -11.05 -12.89
N LEU A 136 -13.52 -10.18 -12.14
CA LEU A 136 -12.08 -9.89 -12.26
C LEU A 136 -11.37 -10.35 -11.02
N GLN A 137 -10.26 -11.04 -11.21
CA GLN A 137 -9.43 -11.54 -10.11
C GLN A 137 -7.97 -11.20 -10.38
N THR A 138 -7.29 -10.64 -9.38
CA THR A 138 -5.84 -10.44 -9.39
C THR A 138 -5.18 -11.35 -8.37
N ALA A 139 -4.13 -12.04 -8.76
CA ALA A 139 -3.31 -12.85 -7.86
C ALA A 139 -2.37 -11.98 -6.99
N ALA A 140 -1.52 -12.61 -6.18
CA ALA A 140 -0.42 -11.93 -5.50
C ALA A 140 0.51 -11.26 -6.53
N ASN A 141 1.01 -10.07 -6.22
CA ASN A 141 1.91 -9.29 -7.09
C ASN A 141 1.34 -9.05 -8.51
N SER A 142 0.03 -8.91 -8.59
CA SER A 142 -0.69 -8.71 -9.84
C SER A 142 -1.64 -7.53 -9.70
N SER A 143 -1.88 -6.80 -10.75
CA SER A 143 -2.79 -5.64 -10.76
C SER A 143 -3.49 -5.50 -12.10
N ALA A 144 -4.65 -4.86 -12.09
CA ALA A 144 -5.37 -4.51 -13.30
C ALA A 144 -5.98 -3.12 -13.17
N VAL A 145 -6.03 -2.39 -14.27
CA VAL A 145 -6.80 -1.15 -14.37
C VAL A 145 -7.91 -1.35 -15.37
N ILE A 146 -9.13 -1.08 -14.94
CA ILE A 146 -10.32 -1.12 -15.79
C ILE A 146 -10.91 0.28 -15.94
N GLU A 147 -11.46 0.55 -17.10
CA GLU A 147 -12.20 1.76 -17.39
C GLU A 147 -13.66 1.41 -17.67
N LEU A 148 -14.57 2.02 -16.92
CA LEU A 148 -16.01 1.86 -17.11
C LEU A 148 -16.51 2.77 -18.25
N ALA A 149 -17.72 2.51 -18.72
CA ALA A 149 -18.32 3.24 -19.85
C ALA A 149 -18.48 4.76 -19.62
N ASP A 150 -18.48 5.20 -18.35
CA ASP A 150 -18.54 6.63 -17.98
C ASP A 150 -17.15 7.29 -17.86
N GLY A 151 -16.08 6.56 -18.16
CA GLY A 151 -14.69 6.99 -18.02
C GLY A 151 -14.12 6.89 -16.61
N SER A 152 -14.85 6.27 -15.65
CA SER A 152 -14.31 5.97 -14.33
C SER A 152 -13.25 4.87 -14.42
N ARG A 153 -12.15 5.04 -13.70
CA ARG A 153 -11.03 4.09 -13.65
C ARG A 153 -10.92 3.45 -12.28
N LEU A 154 -10.80 2.13 -12.30
CA LEU A 154 -10.62 1.32 -11.09
C LEU A 154 -9.34 0.52 -11.22
N THR A 155 -8.42 0.72 -10.28
CA THR A 155 -7.19 -0.07 -10.16
C THR A 155 -7.40 -1.16 -9.13
N LEU A 156 -7.50 -2.40 -9.58
CA LEU A 156 -7.58 -3.57 -8.72
C LEU A 156 -6.17 -3.89 -8.21
N LEU A 157 -6.01 -3.86 -6.89
CA LEU A 157 -4.76 -4.15 -6.21
C LEU A 157 -4.52 -5.68 -6.13
N PRO A 158 -3.34 -6.15 -5.74
CA PRO A 158 -3.08 -7.59 -5.57
C PRO A 158 -4.10 -8.30 -4.66
N LYS A 159 -4.41 -9.57 -4.96
CA LYS A 159 -5.34 -10.43 -4.22
C LYS A 159 -6.77 -9.88 -4.16
N THR A 160 -7.21 -9.21 -5.21
CA THR A 160 -8.55 -8.62 -5.31
C THR A 160 -9.48 -9.49 -6.15
N LEU A 161 -10.73 -9.64 -5.66
CA LEU A 161 -11.84 -10.23 -6.39
C LEU A 161 -12.97 -9.19 -6.50
N ALA A 162 -13.26 -8.79 -7.72
CA ALA A 162 -14.32 -7.84 -8.05
C ALA A 162 -15.27 -8.39 -9.10
N GLU A 163 -16.52 -7.92 -9.11
CA GLU A 163 -17.54 -8.27 -10.08
C GLU A 163 -18.26 -7.01 -10.55
N VAL A 164 -18.46 -6.87 -11.85
CA VAL A 164 -19.31 -5.83 -12.42
C VAL A 164 -20.77 -6.27 -12.33
N VAL A 165 -21.48 -5.82 -11.30
CA VAL A 165 -22.87 -6.24 -11.06
C VAL A 165 -23.81 -5.51 -12.00
N THR A 166 -23.57 -4.20 -12.21
CA THR A 166 -24.38 -3.37 -13.12
C THR A 166 -23.44 -2.45 -13.90
N SER A 167 -23.63 -2.42 -15.21
CA SER A 167 -23.02 -1.47 -16.14
C SER A 167 -24.03 -1.16 -17.24
N ARG A 168 -24.89 -0.14 -16.99
CA ARG A 168 -26.04 0.17 -17.85
C ARG A 168 -26.11 1.64 -18.20
N SER A 169 -26.62 1.88 -19.40
CA SER A 169 -27.03 3.19 -19.87
C SER A 169 -28.55 3.24 -19.89
N TYR A 170 -29.12 4.17 -19.12
CA TYR A 170 -30.55 4.41 -19.04
C TYR A 170 -30.98 5.56 -19.95
N ALA A 171 -32.17 5.43 -20.55
CA ALA A 171 -32.77 6.54 -21.26
C ALA A 171 -33.12 7.67 -20.28
N GLY A 172 -32.66 8.86 -20.58
CA GLY A 172 -32.95 10.08 -19.84
C GLY A 172 -33.41 11.17 -20.79
N ARG A 173 -33.87 12.29 -20.28
CA ARG A 173 -34.23 13.45 -21.06
C ARG A 173 -33.28 14.60 -20.71
N ASP A 174 -32.62 15.17 -21.72
CA ASP A 174 -31.74 16.32 -21.52
C ASP A 174 -32.54 17.53 -21.04
N ALA A 175 -31.97 18.29 -20.08
CA ALA A 175 -32.58 19.50 -19.59
C ALA A 175 -32.64 20.60 -20.65
N ALA A 176 -31.67 20.62 -21.57
CA ALA A 176 -31.49 21.69 -22.56
C ALA A 176 -31.98 21.35 -23.98
N ALA A 177 -32.19 20.05 -24.29
CA ALA A 177 -32.57 19.63 -25.63
C ALA A 177 -33.81 18.75 -25.63
N SER A 178 -34.53 18.73 -26.76
CA SER A 178 -35.73 17.89 -26.97
C SER A 178 -35.38 16.40 -27.14
N GLY A 179 -34.12 16.01 -26.97
CA GLY A 179 -33.60 14.68 -27.25
C GLY A 179 -33.50 13.76 -26.04
N THR A 180 -33.32 12.48 -26.31
CA THR A 180 -32.98 11.46 -25.32
C THR A 180 -31.51 11.62 -24.96
N THR A 181 -31.20 11.64 -23.68
CA THR A 181 -29.82 11.52 -23.17
C THR A 181 -29.60 10.13 -22.61
N HIS A 182 -28.35 9.77 -22.44
CA HIS A 182 -27.96 8.49 -21.86
C HIS A 182 -27.32 8.74 -20.50
N LEU A 183 -27.83 8.05 -19.48
CA LEU A 183 -27.41 8.21 -18.09
C LEU A 183 -26.78 6.89 -17.62
N PHE A 184 -25.49 6.90 -17.32
CA PHE A 184 -24.77 5.71 -16.86
C PHE A 184 -25.13 5.37 -15.40
N SER A 185 -25.21 4.08 -15.13
CA SER A 185 -25.26 3.52 -13.76
C SER A 185 -24.32 2.34 -13.67
N GLY A 186 -23.45 2.36 -12.67
CA GLY A 186 -22.46 1.30 -12.40
C GLY A 186 -22.51 0.85 -10.95
N LEU A 187 -22.48 -0.47 -10.75
CA LEU A 187 -22.31 -1.12 -9.45
C LEU A 187 -21.24 -2.18 -9.57
N ILE A 188 -20.17 -2.01 -8.81
CA ILE A 188 -19.06 -2.95 -8.71
C ILE A 188 -19.11 -3.61 -7.34
N ARG A 189 -19.07 -4.93 -7.28
CA ARG A 189 -18.95 -5.68 -6.03
C ARG A 189 -17.48 -6.00 -5.79
N LEU A 190 -16.95 -5.58 -4.65
CA LEU A 190 -15.64 -5.94 -4.14
C LEU A 190 -15.82 -7.05 -3.12
N ALA A 191 -15.60 -8.30 -3.52
CA ALA A 191 -15.78 -9.47 -2.66
C ALA A 191 -14.56 -9.73 -1.76
N GLN A 192 -13.37 -9.27 -2.18
CA GLN A 192 -12.11 -9.40 -1.43
C GLN A 192 -11.08 -8.42 -1.96
N GLY A 193 -10.15 -7.98 -1.09
CA GLY A 193 -9.00 -7.17 -1.47
C GLY A 193 -9.29 -5.68 -1.44
N ALA A 194 -8.66 -4.93 -2.35
CA ALA A 194 -8.73 -3.47 -2.37
C ALA A 194 -8.66 -2.90 -3.78
N MET A 195 -9.21 -1.72 -3.96
CA MET A 195 -9.12 -0.96 -5.20
C MET A 195 -8.93 0.54 -4.94
N ASP A 196 -8.11 1.15 -5.79
CA ASP A 196 -8.02 2.59 -5.93
C ASP A 196 -8.98 3.02 -7.05
N ALA A 197 -9.76 4.05 -6.87
CA ALA A 197 -10.79 4.47 -7.81
C ALA A 197 -10.73 5.96 -8.10
N VAL A 198 -10.83 6.29 -9.38
CA VAL A 198 -11.02 7.65 -9.88
C VAL A 198 -12.35 7.69 -10.62
N ALA A 199 -13.39 8.16 -9.94
CA ALA A 199 -14.70 8.30 -10.53
C ALA A 199 -14.75 9.54 -11.43
N SER A 200 -15.22 9.35 -12.65
CA SER A 200 -15.40 10.44 -13.62
C SER A 200 -16.26 11.57 -13.05
N LYS A 201 -15.92 12.82 -13.33
CA LYS A 201 -16.70 14.03 -12.94
C LYS A 201 -17.94 14.27 -13.82
N THR A 202 -18.32 13.27 -14.62
CA THR A 202 -19.48 13.42 -15.52
C THR A 202 -20.79 13.67 -14.76
N THR A 203 -21.61 14.56 -15.28
CA THR A 203 -22.97 14.80 -14.80
C THR A 203 -24.00 13.81 -15.37
N ARG A 204 -23.60 13.00 -16.37
CA ARG A 204 -24.48 12.07 -17.07
C ARG A 204 -24.56 10.72 -16.38
N ARG A 205 -24.76 10.72 -15.07
CA ARG A 205 -25.03 9.50 -14.31
C ARG A 205 -26.48 9.45 -13.84
N ALA A 206 -27.03 8.28 -14.00
CA ALA A 206 -28.36 7.93 -13.48
C ALA A 206 -28.31 7.87 -11.94
N THR A 207 -27.35 7.14 -11.41
CA THR A 207 -27.05 7.01 -9.99
C THR A 207 -25.56 7.28 -9.75
N PRO A 208 -25.13 7.63 -8.55
CA PRO A 208 -23.71 7.59 -8.20
C PRO A 208 -23.10 6.23 -8.57
N LEU A 209 -21.83 6.21 -9.02
CA LEU A 209 -21.10 4.97 -9.13
C LEU A 209 -21.02 4.32 -7.75
N GLN A 210 -21.36 3.06 -7.64
CA GLN A 210 -21.39 2.34 -6.38
C GLN A 210 -20.33 1.25 -6.32
N ILE A 211 -19.60 1.18 -5.21
CA ILE A 211 -18.75 0.05 -4.86
C ILE A 211 -19.39 -0.64 -3.66
N GLN A 212 -19.76 -1.90 -3.84
CA GLN A 212 -20.39 -2.72 -2.80
C GLN A 212 -19.38 -3.73 -2.26
N THR A 213 -19.18 -3.73 -0.96
CA THR A 213 -18.51 -4.83 -0.24
C THR A 213 -19.59 -5.67 0.48
N PRO A 214 -19.25 -6.82 1.08
CA PRO A 214 -20.20 -7.57 1.91
C PRO A 214 -20.80 -6.77 3.07
N THR A 215 -20.15 -5.72 3.55
CA THR A 215 -20.55 -4.94 4.74
C THR A 215 -20.90 -3.49 4.44
N SER A 216 -20.57 -2.99 3.26
CA SER A 216 -20.81 -1.58 2.94
C SER A 216 -21.20 -1.34 1.48
N VAL A 217 -21.90 -0.23 1.25
CA VAL A 217 -22.10 0.35 -0.08
C VAL A 217 -21.55 1.76 -0.07
N VAL A 218 -20.64 2.04 -1.01
CA VAL A 218 -19.95 3.31 -1.18
C VAL A 218 -20.44 3.96 -2.47
N GLY A 219 -21.16 5.06 -2.35
CA GLY A 219 -21.68 5.84 -3.48
C GLY A 219 -20.84 7.09 -3.74
N VAL A 220 -20.42 7.29 -4.99
CA VAL A 220 -19.44 8.32 -5.36
C VAL A 220 -19.84 9.12 -6.61
N ARG A 221 -19.44 10.40 -6.62
CA ARG A 221 -19.65 11.27 -7.77
C ARG A 221 -18.46 12.21 -7.97
N GLY A 222 -17.60 11.88 -8.95
CA GLY A 222 -16.44 12.72 -9.29
C GLY A 222 -15.37 12.76 -8.19
N THR A 223 -15.01 11.63 -7.62
CA THR A 223 -14.13 11.48 -6.45
C THR A 223 -12.92 10.63 -6.77
N GLN A 224 -11.81 10.89 -6.06
CA GLN A 224 -10.70 9.95 -5.95
C GLN A 224 -10.72 9.34 -4.55
N PHE A 225 -10.80 8.02 -4.48
CA PHE A 225 -11.00 7.30 -3.23
C PHE A 225 -10.45 5.89 -3.30
N ARG A 226 -10.35 5.24 -2.15
CA ARG A 226 -9.97 3.83 -2.02
C ARG A 226 -11.07 3.08 -1.29
N VAL A 227 -11.24 1.82 -1.64
CA VAL A 227 -12.12 0.89 -0.92
C VAL A 227 -11.36 -0.41 -0.73
N ALA A 228 -11.40 -0.93 0.49
CA ALA A 228 -10.84 -2.23 0.83
C ALA A 228 -11.84 -3.06 1.63
N TYR A 229 -11.75 -4.38 1.48
CA TYR A 229 -12.49 -5.35 2.30
C TYR A 229 -11.52 -6.40 2.84
N ASP A 230 -11.43 -6.49 4.16
CA ASP A 230 -10.43 -7.32 4.87
C ASP A 230 -10.75 -8.82 4.85
N GLY A 231 -11.80 -9.22 4.12
CA GLY A 231 -12.20 -10.60 3.99
C GLY A 231 -13.16 -11.08 5.09
N PRO A 232 -13.52 -12.38 5.06
CA PRO A 232 -14.64 -12.90 5.86
C PRO A 232 -14.36 -13.01 7.37
N VAL A 233 -13.10 -12.91 7.81
CA VAL A 233 -12.73 -13.03 9.22
C VAL A 233 -13.05 -11.75 9.99
N THR A 234 -12.50 -10.64 9.58
CA THR A 234 -12.71 -9.33 10.23
C THR A 234 -13.94 -8.62 9.70
N GLN A 235 -14.31 -8.88 8.45
CA GLN A 235 -15.45 -8.32 7.72
C GLN A 235 -15.48 -6.78 7.68
N ASN A 236 -14.35 -6.12 7.95
CA ASN A 236 -14.23 -4.68 7.87
C ASN A 236 -14.16 -4.22 6.41
N ALA A 237 -14.94 -3.21 6.09
CA ALA A 237 -14.74 -2.42 4.89
C ALA A 237 -14.09 -1.09 5.28
N ARG A 238 -13.12 -0.64 4.48
CA ARG A 238 -12.46 0.64 4.65
C ARG A 238 -12.69 1.51 3.43
N THR A 239 -12.83 2.80 3.66
CA THR A 239 -12.97 3.79 2.61
C THR A 239 -12.16 5.01 2.97
N GLU A 240 -11.26 5.44 2.08
CA GLU A 240 -10.47 6.66 2.22
C GLU A 240 -10.76 7.59 1.03
N VAL A 241 -11.01 8.88 1.31
CA VAL A 241 -11.36 9.87 0.30
C VAL A 241 -10.20 10.84 0.10
N LEU A 242 -9.60 10.77 -1.09
CA LEU A 242 -8.47 11.63 -1.47
C LEU A 242 -8.93 12.95 -2.09
N GLU A 243 -10.04 12.91 -2.86
CA GLU A 243 -10.67 14.07 -3.48
C GLU A 243 -12.20 13.90 -3.51
N GLY A 244 -12.94 14.94 -3.16
CA GLY A 244 -14.40 15.00 -3.27
C GLY A 244 -15.15 14.53 -2.03
N LEU A 245 -16.30 13.91 -2.21
CA LEU A 245 -17.20 13.44 -1.16
C LEU A 245 -17.72 12.04 -1.50
N VAL A 246 -17.73 11.17 -0.52
CA VAL A 246 -18.22 9.79 -0.62
C VAL A 246 -19.30 9.56 0.43
N LYS A 247 -20.41 8.96 0.03
CA LYS A 247 -21.40 8.42 0.97
C LYS A 247 -21.11 6.94 1.18
N ALA A 248 -20.86 6.53 2.42
CA ALA A 248 -20.65 5.14 2.79
C ALA A 248 -21.76 4.67 3.73
N ASP A 249 -22.46 3.62 3.33
CA ASP A 249 -23.55 3.01 4.09
C ASP A 249 -23.10 1.63 4.62
N ASN A 250 -23.25 1.39 5.93
CA ASN A 250 -23.08 0.10 6.56
C ASN A 250 -24.38 -0.71 6.38
N THR A 251 -24.32 -1.69 5.48
CA THR A 251 -25.51 -2.47 5.10
C THR A 251 -26.04 -3.37 6.21
N ALA A 252 -25.16 -3.84 7.11
CA ALA A 252 -25.53 -4.69 8.23
C ALA A 252 -26.24 -3.92 9.35
N GLN A 253 -25.91 -2.64 9.53
CA GLN A 253 -26.44 -1.80 10.61
C GLN A 253 -27.49 -0.78 10.15
N GLY A 254 -27.65 -0.58 8.84
CA GLY A 254 -28.55 0.42 8.28
C GLY A 254 -28.13 1.88 8.61
N THR A 255 -26.84 2.11 8.86
CA THR A 255 -26.27 3.43 9.17
C THR A 255 -25.36 3.90 8.04
N GLY A 256 -25.26 5.21 7.85
CA GLY A 256 -24.42 5.80 6.81
C GLY A 256 -23.68 7.02 7.32
N ALA A 257 -22.60 7.36 6.63
CA ALA A 257 -21.81 8.57 6.86
C ALA A 257 -21.35 9.19 5.55
N ASP A 258 -21.26 10.51 5.53
CA ASP A 258 -20.60 11.25 4.48
C ASP A 258 -19.12 11.41 4.85
N ILE A 259 -18.25 10.92 3.97
CA ILE A 259 -16.80 10.97 4.13
C ILE A 259 -16.27 12.02 3.18
N ALA A 260 -15.81 13.14 3.74
CA ALA A 260 -15.25 14.24 2.96
C ALA A 260 -13.79 13.96 2.58
N GLN A 261 -13.26 14.73 1.64
CA GLN A 261 -11.85 14.75 1.27
C GLN A 261 -10.95 14.83 2.50
N GLY A 262 -9.88 14.04 2.50
CA GLY A 262 -8.90 13.96 3.59
C GLY A 262 -9.35 13.13 4.78
N LYS A 263 -10.44 12.39 4.64
CA LYS A 263 -10.98 11.53 5.70
C LYS A 263 -11.15 10.10 5.23
N GLY A 264 -11.16 9.19 6.22
CA GLY A 264 -11.43 7.78 6.00
C GLY A 264 -12.34 7.22 7.08
N ALA A 265 -12.93 6.06 6.82
CA ALA A 265 -13.78 5.36 7.77
C ALA A 265 -13.63 3.85 7.67
N VAL A 266 -13.80 3.18 8.81
CA VAL A 266 -13.94 1.74 8.91
C VAL A 266 -15.41 1.41 9.18
N LEU A 267 -15.99 0.57 8.33
CA LEU A 267 -17.36 0.07 8.47
C LEU A 267 -17.28 -1.40 8.92
N ASN A 268 -17.67 -1.62 10.16
CA ASN A 268 -17.69 -2.95 10.78
C ASN A 268 -19.14 -3.43 10.89
N PRO A 269 -19.47 -4.67 10.49
CA PRO A 269 -20.85 -5.17 10.54
C PRO A 269 -21.43 -5.28 11.96
N GLY A 270 -20.56 -5.35 12.97
CA GLY A 270 -20.97 -5.40 14.39
C GLY A 270 -21.14 -4.04 15.06
N VAL A 271 -20.79 -2.93 14.40
CA VAL A 271 -20.74 -1.59 15.01
C VAL A 271 -21.65 -0.61 14.27
N LYS A 272 -22.59 0.01 14.99
CA LYS A 272 -23.50 1.00 14.39
C LYS A 272 -22.83 2.32 14.06
N THR A 273 -21.94 2.79 14.92
CA THR A 273 -21.28 4.08 14.75
C THR A 273 -20.16 3.97 13.74
N ILE A 274 -20.26 4.74 12.67
CA ILE A 274 -19.18 4.90 11.69
C ILE A 274 -18.27 6.00 12.19
N GLN A 275 -17.04 5.65 12.56
CA GLN A 275 -16.05 6.63 13.00
C GLN A 275 -15.29 7.15 11.77
N VAL A 276 -15.44 8.44 11.49
CA VAL A 276 -14.72 9.12 10.41
C VAL A 276 -13.50 9.80 11.00
N VAL A 277 -12.31 9.49 10.47
CA VAL A 277 -11.01 9.99 10.94
C VAL A 277 -10.28 10.75 9.84
N ASP A 278 -9.34 11.61 10.24
CA ASP A 278 -8.48 12.30 9.28
C ASP A 278 -7.43 11.34 8.72
N LEU A 279 -7.14 11.45 7.42
CA LEU A 279 -6.07 10.69 6.77
C LEU A 279 -4.69 11.20 7.26
N LEU A 280 -3.77 10.27 7.46
CA LEU A 280 -2.37 10.61 7.71
C LEU A 280 -1.80 11.41 6.52
N LYS A 281 -0.89 12.31 6.82
CA LYS A 281 -0.14 13.06 5.80
C LYS A 281 0.68 12.11 4.93
N ALA A 282 1.02 12.55 3.73
CA ALA A 282 1.95 11.85 2.87
C ALA A 282 3.34 11.73 3.55
N PRO A 283 3.98 10.55 3.55
CA PRO A 283 5.32 10.36 4.10
C PRO A 283 6.35 11.21 3.34
N ASP A 284 7.31 11.79 4.04
CA ASP A 284 8.42 12.48 3.39
C ASP A 284 9.50 11.49 2.95
N LEU A 285 9.64 11.30 1.64
CA LEU A 285 10.61 10.40 1.03
C LEU A 285 11.92 11.11 0.61
N SER A 286 12.10 12.39 0.94
CA SER A 286 13.28 13.16 0.52
C SER A 286 14.60 12.55 1.00
N ALA A 287 14.63 12.09 2.25
CA ALA A 287 15.79 11.47 2.88
C ALA A 287 15.96 9.97 2.56
N THR A 288 14.97 9.32 1.90
CA THR A 288 15.12 7.90 1.55
C THR A 288 16.05 7.72 0.36
N PRO A 289 16.90 6.67 0.31
CA PRO A 289 17.81 6.46 -0.80
C PRO A 289 17.05 6.21 -2.12
N GLY A 290 17.60 6.72 -3.23
CA GLY A 290 17.14 6.38 -4.58
C GLY A 290 17.68 5.03 -5.04
N ASP A 291 18.94 4.74 -4.69
CA ASP A 291 19.59 3.48 -5.00
C ASP A 291 19.48 2.50 -3.83
N ILE A 292 19.08 1.28 -4.14
CA ILE A 292 18.82 0.22 -3.17
C ILE A 292 19.67 -0.99 -3.55
N PHE A 293 20.65 -1.30 -2.71
CA PHE A 293 21.68 -2.28 -3.03
C PHE A 293 21.32 -3.69 -2.56
N LYS A 294 21.43 -4.66 -3.48
CA LYS A 294 21.39 -6.09 -3.14
C LYS A 294 22.68 -6.52 -2.44
N PRO A 295 22.67 -7.63 -1.66
CA PRO A 295 21.56 -8.59 -1.52
C PRO A 295 20.45 -8.19 -0.54
N LEU A 296 20.71 -7.25 0.37
CA LEU A 296 19.73 -6.89 1.41
C LEU A 296 18.54 -6.11 0.84
N ALA A 297 18.80 -5.17 -0.06
CA ALA A 297 17.80 -4.32 -0.71
C ALA A 297 16.70 -3.81 0.25
N LEU A 298 17.10 -3.40 1.45
CA LEU A 298 16.23 -2.82 2.46
C LEU A 298 16.04 -1.32 2.20
N TRP A 299 14.80 -0.92 1.96
CA TRP A 299 14.45 0.47 1.73
C TRP A 299 13.84 1.07 3.01
N PRO A 300 14.50 2.06 3.65
CA PRO A 300 14.05 2.59 4.93
C PRO A 300 12.75 3.37 4.79
N MET A 301 11.85 3.19 5.77
CA MET A 301 10.61 3.95 5.85
C MET A 301 10.82 5.22 6.68
N PRO A 302 10.31 6.37 6.21
CA PRO A 302 10.39 7.61 6.97
C PRO A 302 9.52 7.56 8.21
N LEU A 303 9.90 8.31 9.25
CA LEU A 303 9.04 8.46 10.43
C LEU A 303 7.82 9.32 10.06
N LEU A 304 6.63 8.80 10.37
CA LEU A 304 5.37 9.51 10.18
C LEU A 304 4.53 9.42 11.46
N ALA A 305 4.22 10.56 12.05
CA ALA A 305 3.40 10.62 13.26
C ALA A 305 2.02 9.99 13.02
N GLY A 306 1.60 9.10 13.92
CA GLY A 306 0.34 8.37 13.85
C GLY A 306 0.38 7.09 13.01
N ALA A 307 1.37 6.88 12.16
CA ALA A 307 1.50 5.64 11.41
C ALA A 307 1.92 4.47 12.33
N LYS A 308 1.26 3.34 12.16
CA LYS A 308 1.60 2.05 12.80
C LYS A 308 2.31 1.13 11.84
N SER A 309 2.08 1.31 10.56
CA SER A 309 2.71 0.57 9.47
C SER A 309 2.64 1.41 8.19
N TYR A 310 3.27 0.90 7.14
CA TYR A 310 3.28 1.54 5.83
C TYR A 310 2.81 0.56 4.77
N ARG A 311 2.02 1.03 3.82
CA ARG A 311 1.83 0.32 2.57
C ARG A 311 2.85 0.82 1.57
N VAL A 312 3.62 -0.10 1.01
CA VAL A 312 4.63 0.16 -0.01
C VAL A 312 4.23 -0.57 -1.28
N GLN A 313 4.02 0.18 -2.34
CA GLN A 313 3.70 -0.36 -3.66
C GLN A 313 4.82 -0.04 -4.61
N ILE A 314 5.30 -1.07 -5.32
CA ILE A 314 6.32 -0.92 -6.35
C ILE A 314 5.68 -1.21 -7.70
N ALA A 315 5.91 -0.32 -8.65
CA ALA A 315 5.35 -0.41 -10.00
C ALA A 315 6.43 -0.23 -11.08
N ILE A 316 6.10 -0.68 -12.30
CA ILE A 316 6.93 -0.47 -13.49
C ILE A 316 6.77 0.96 -14.01
N ASP A 317 5.60 1.57 -13.75
CA ASP A 317 5.22 2.89 -14.26
C ASP A 317 4.87 3.85 -13.12
N ASP A 318 5.00 5.14 -13.38
CA ASP A 318 4.74 6.23 -12.43
C ASP A 318 3.26 6.45 -12.11
N THR A 319 2.37 5.91 -12.94
CA THR A 319 0.92 5.94 -12.73
C THR A 319 0.43 4.80 -11.83
N PHE A 320 1.31 3.87 -11.46
CA PHE A 320 1.01 2.68 -10.67
C PHE A 320 -0.09 1.79 -11.29
N SER A 321 -0.11 1.75 -12.62
CA SER A 321 -1.03 0.89 -13.37
C SER A 321 -0.57 -0.58 -13.40
N LYS A 322 0.74 -0.82 -13.22
CA LYS A 322 1.40 -2.13 -13.21
C LYS A 322 2.14 -2.34 -11.90
N ILE A 323 1.42 -2.68 -10.84
CA ILE A 323 1.96 -2.90 -9.51
C ILE A 323 2.57 -4.31 -9.44
N VAL A 324 3.87 -4.38 -9.22
CA VAL A 324 4.65 -5.63 -9.15
C VAL A 324 4.83 -6.15 -7.72
N ARG A 325 4.73 -5.25 -6.72
CA ARG A 325 4.77 -5.57 -5.29
C ARG A 325 3.81 -4.67 -4.53
N ASP A 326 3.17 -5.25 -3.54
CA ASP A 326 2.30 -4.54 -2.60
C ASP A 326 2.56 -5.12 -1.21
N LEU A 327 3.21 -4.35 -0.37
CA LEU A 327 3.75 -4.77 0.92
C LEU A 327 3.13 -3.94 2.03
N VAL A 328 2.82 -4.57 3.16
CA VAL A 328 2.56 -3.87 4.43
C VAL A 328 3.79 -4.03 5.31
N VAL A 329 4.44 -2.92 5.63
CA VAL A 329 5.70 -2.85 6.37
C VAL A 329 5.42 -2.36 7.78
N THR A 330 5.69 -3.21 8.76
CA THR A 330 5.55 -2.91 10.20
C THR A 330 6.88 -2.61 10.87
N SER A 331 7.99 -3.00 10.24
CA SER A 331 9.37 -2.72 10.65
C SER A 331 9.92 -1.55 9.83
N GLY A 332 10.98 -0.91 10.30
CA GLY A 332 11.53 0.33 9.72
C GLY A 332 12.00 0.28 8.27
N SER A 333 11.88 -0.85 7.55
CA SER A 333 12.34 -0.96 6.15
C SER A 333 11.51 -1.94 5.34
N ALA A 334 11.29 -1.63 4.05
CA ALA A 334 10.69 -2.54 3.07
C ALA A 334 11.77 -3.43 2.44
N ASP A 335 11.52 -4.73 2.38
CA ASP A 335 12.38 -5.70 1.70
C ASP A 335 12.04 -5.74 0.21
N LEU A 336 12.98 -5.28 -0.62
CA LEU A 336 12.88 -5.24 -2.08
C LEU A 336 13.86 -6.22 -2.76
N ALA A 337 14.49 -7.13 -2.02
CA ALA A 337 15.52 -8.06 -2.54
C ALA A 337 15.00 -8.97 -3.68
N SER A 338 13.69 -9.26 -3.66
CA SER A 338 13.04 -10.08 -4.70
C SER A 338 12.80 -9.36 -6.03
N LEU A 339 12.97 -8.03 -6.09
CA LEU A 339 12.83 -7.29 -7.34
C LEU A 339 14.03 -7.57 -8.25
N PRO A 340 13.84 -7.67 -9.58
CA PRO A 340 14.94 -7.60 -10.54
C PRO A 340 15.74 -6.29 -10.40
N ASN A 341 17.01 -6.30 -10.84
CA ASN A 341 17.78 -5.07 -10.98
C ASN A 341 17.11 -4.17 -12.02
N GLY A 342 17.10 -2.87 -11.76
CA GLY A 342 16.50 -1.89 -12.65
C GLY A 342 15.78 -0.76 -11.93
N GLY A 343 15.18 0.12 -12.73
CA GLY A 343 14.39 1.25 -12.25
C GLY A 343 12.95 0.85 -11.93
N TRP A 344 12.44 1.37 -10.82
CA TRP A 344 11.10 1.13 -10.32
C TRP A 344 10.49 2.43 -9.80
N PHE A 345 9.19 2.47 -9.69
CA PHE A 345 8.47 3.52 -8.99
C PHE A 345 7.92 2.98 -7.68
N ALA A 346 8.27 3.63 -6.58
CA ALA A 346 7.81 3.26 -5.25
C ALA A 346 6.78 4.29 -4.75
N ARG A 347 5.63 3.83 -4.27
CA ARG A 347 4.58 4.63 -3.64
C ARG A 347 4.40 4.17 -2.20
N VAL A 348 4.41 5.12 -1.27
CA VAL A 348 4.35 4.85 0.17
C VAL A 348 3.24 5.66 0.80
N ARG A 349 2.48 5.04 1.69
CA ARG A 349 1.50 5.69 2.55
C ARG A 349 1.51 5.10 3.95
N GLY A 350 1.28 5.94 4.95
CA GLY A 350 1.13 5.49 6.34
C GLY A 350 -0.21 4.82 6.56
N ILE A 351 -0.25 3.85 7.45
CA ILE A 351 -1.47 3.17 7.93
C ILE A 351 -1.59 3.46 9.41
N ASP A 352 -2.72 3.98 9.85
CA ASP A 352 -2.98 4.30 11.25
C ASP A 352 -3.37 3.08 12.10
N ALA A 353 -3.71 3.30 13.37
CA ALA A 353 -4.12 2.23 14.27
C ALA A 353 -5.47 1.58 13.92
N ALA A 354 -6.33 2.28 13.17
CA ALA A 354 -7.61 1.75 12.68
C ALA A 354 -7.48 1.02 11.34
N GLY A 355 -6.28 1.03 10.74
CA GLY A 355 -6.01 0.45 9.43
C GLY A 355 -6.34 1.39 8.27
N ILE A 356 -6.65 2.66 8.53
CA ILE A 356 -6.92 3.66 7.50
C ILE A 356 -5.61 4.10 6.85
N GLU A 357 -5.57 4.11 5.52
CA GLU A 357 -4.42 4.48 4.72
C GLU A 357 -4.42 5.99 4.43
N GLY A 358 -3.28 6.65 4.69
CA GLY A 358 -3.10 8.09 4.47
C GLY A 358 -2.82 8.47 3.02
N TYR A 359 -2.36 9.72 2.82
CA TYR A 359 -1.94 10.21 1.51
C TYR A 359 -0.66 9.54 1.02
N ASP A 360 -0.51 9.46 -0.30
CA ASP A 360 0.64 8.86 -0.97
C ASP A 360 1.81 9.83 -1.11
N SER A 361 3.04 9.30 -0.98
CA SER A 361 4.23 9.85 -1.61
C SER A 361 4.81 8.85 -2.59
N ALA A 362 5.37 9.32 -3.69
CA ALA A 362 6.00 8.47 -4.68
C ALA A 362 7.45 8.93 -4.96
N LYS A 363 8.31 7.96 -5.28
CA LYS A 363 9.72 8.17 -5.62
C LYS A 363 10.18 7.13 -6.64
N ALA A 364 10.96 7.56 -7.62
CA ALA A 364 11.70 6.64 -8.47
C ALA A 364 12.86 6.04 -7.65
N VAL A 365 13.05 4.74 -7.75
CA VAL A 365 14.09 3.99 -7.05
C VAL A 365 14.80 3.04 -8.02
N GLN A 366 16.07 2.77 -7.75
CA GLN A 366 16.89 1.83 -8.52
C GLN A 366 17.28 0.66 -7.62
N VAL A 367 16.93 -0.57 -8.03
CA VAL A 367 17.46 -1.78 -7.39
C VAL A 367 18.68 -2.23 -8.17
N VAL A 368 19.83 -2.20 -7.53
CA VAL A 368 21.11 -2.44 -8.18
C VAL A 368 21.91 -3.49 -7.42
N LEU A 369 22.77 -4.21 -8.14
CA LEU A 369 23.83 -4.97 -7.48
C LEU A 369 24.81 -3.94 -6.88
N PRO A 370 25.39 -4.22 -5.70
CA PRO A 370 26.51 -3.40 -5.24
C PRO A 370 27.57 -3.43 -6.33
N PRO A 371 28.30 -2.33 -6.54
CA PRO A 371 29.46 -2.38 -7.41
C PRO A 371 30.30 -3.58 -6.98
N PRO A 372 30.87 -4.35 -7.93
CA PRO A 372 31.73 -5.48 -7.58
C PRO A 372 32.75 -5.00 -6.55
N PRO A 373 33.02 -5.77 -5.48
CA PRO A 373 34.04 -5.38 -4.53
C PRO A 373 35.29 -5.09 -5.34
N PHE A 374 35.89 -3.94 -5.10
CA PHE A 374 37.15 -3.58 -5.73
C PHE A 374 38.12 -4.72 -5.41
N VAL A 375 38.42 -5.54 -6.41
CA VAL A 375 39.47 -6.54 -6.35
C VAL A 375 40.75 -5.78 -6.70
N PRO A 376 41.64 -5.52 -5.73
CA PRO A 376 42.92 -4.94 -6.06
C PRO A 376 43.53 -5.80 -7.15
N PRO A 377 44.14 -5.20 -8.19
CA PRO A 377 44.91 -5.97 -9.15
C PRO A 377 45.85 -6.89 -8.36
N THR A 378 46.04 -8.11 -8.81
CA THR A 378 46.83 -9.14 -8.15
C THR A 378 48.30 -8.74 -7.84
N GLN A 379 48.70 -7.55 -8.28
CA GLN A 379 50.02 -6.93 -8.04
C GLN A 379 50.02 -5.86 -6.94
N TRP A 380 48.92 -5.69 -6.20
CA TRP A 380 48.90 -4.81 -5.04
C TRP A 380 49.58 -5.44 -3.85
N SER A 381 50.88 -5.26 -3.75
CA SER A 381 51.54 -5.34 -2.46
C SER A 381 51.61 -3.95 -1.90
N ILE A 382 50.80 -3.63 -0.91
CA ILE A 382 51.13 -2.53 0.01
C ILE A 382 52.31 -3.12 0.82
N SER A 383 53.52 -2.94 0.33
CA SER A 383 54.64 -3.04 1.21
C SER A 383 54.68 -1.68 1.93
N ALA A 384 54.22 -1.67 3.19
CA ALA A 384 54.65 -0.66 4.14
C ALA A 384 56.17 -0.86 4.27
N ASP A 385 56.90 -0.48 3.23
CA ASP A 385 58.29 -0.83 3.09
C ASP A 385 59.14 -0.16 4.16
N ARG A 386 58.63 0.92 4.75
CA ARG A 386 59.41 1.69 5.70
C ARG A 386 58.61 2.62 6.55
N ILE A 387 58.83 2.57 7.84
CA ILE A 387 58.61 3.71 8.71
C ILE A 387 59.95 4.25 9.03
N ASP A 388 60.21 5.42 8.51
CA ASP A 388 61.37 6.17 8.89
C ASP A 388 61.07 6.97 10.16
N VAL A 389 61.86 6.83 11.18
CA VAL A 389 61.81 7.66 12.35
C VAL A 389 62.78 8.81 12.15
N VAL A 390 62.25 9.97 11.76
CA VAL A 390 63.06 11.18 11.55
C VAL A 390 62.78 12.12 12.72
N ASN A 391 63.83 12.42 13.49
CA ASN A 391 63.71 13.28 14.69
C ASN A 391 62.60 12.84 15.69
N GLY A 392 62.42 11.53 15.84
CA GLY A 392 61.37 10.96 16.73
C GLY A 392 59.96 10.91 16.13
N ARG A 393 59.76 11.44 14.93
CA ARG A 393 58.48 11.41 14.22
C ARG A 393 58.39 10.18 13.33
N HIS A 394 57.26 9.50 13.31
CA HIS A 394 57.01 8.32 12.49
C HIS A 394 56.46 8.74 11.12
N ILE A 395 57.16 8.38 10.05
CA ILE A 395 56.75 8.67 8.67
C ILE A 395 56.45 7.34 7.98
N LEU A 396 55.19 7.13 7.66
CA LEU A 396 54.71 5.95 6.96
C LEU A 396 54.82 6.15 5.45
N GLN A 397 55.57 5.28 4.80
CA GLN A 397 55.76 5.32 3.34
C GLN A 397 55.06 4.10 2.70
N PHE A 398 54.30 4.37 1.64
CA PHE A 398 53.73 3.35 0.77
C PHE A 398 54.47 3.34 -0.57
N SER A 399 54.88 2.19 -1.02
CA SER A 399 55.41 1.98 -2.36
C SER A 399 54.53 1.03 -3.15
N GLN A 400 54.38 1.30 -4.42
CA GLN A 400 53.66 0.50 -5.42
C GLN A 400 52.17 0.23 -5.14
N LEU A 401 51.35 1.03 -5.73
CA LEU A 401 49.90 0.85 -5.64
C LEU A 401 49.28 0.24 -6.89
N GLY A 402 50.03 -0.07 -7.95
CA GLY A 402 49.54 -0.78 -9.14
C GLY A 402 48.38 -0.10 -9.87
N LEU A 403 48.11 1.19 -9.57
CA LEU A 403 47.09 2.00 -10.20
C LEU A 403 47.69 2.84 -11.32
N ASP A 404 46.88 3.13 -12.31
CA ASP A 404 47.28 4.04 -13.40
C ASP A 404 47.06 5.51 -13.02
N ALA A 405 47.54 6.42 -13.90
CA ALA A 405 47.45 7.85 -13.70
C ALA A 405 46.02 8.42 -13.61
N SER A 406 45.00 7.65 -13.97
CA SER A 406 43.62 8.06 -13.92
C SER A 406 43.01 7.99 -12.50
N HIS A 407 43.65 7.26 -11.61
CA HIS A 407 43.20 7.06 -10.23
C HIS A 407 43.78 8.09 -9.26
N THR A 408 42.99 8.57 -8.34
CA THR A 408 43.44 9.39 -7.20
C THR A 408 43.26 8.55 -5.92
N ILE A 409 44.30 8.54 -5.11
CA ILE A 409 44.33 7.78 -3.84
C ILE A 409 44.38 8.83 -2.71
N VAL A 410 43.50 8.65 -1.75
CA VAL A 410 43.54 9.36 -0.47
C VAL A 410 43.82 8.34 0.62
N ALA A 411 44.94 8.51 1.30
CA ALA A 411 45.34 7.70 2.45
C ALA A 411 45.10 8.49 3.73
N ARG A 412 44.39 7.89 4.66
CA ARG A 412 44.07 8.47 5.96
C ARG A 412 44.45 7.51 7.08
N VAL A 413 45.14 8.00 8.09
CA VAL A 413 45.48 7.23 9.30
C VAL A 413 44.74 7.83 10.47
N THR A 414 44.01 6.98 11.21
CA THR A 414 43.28 7.34 12.44
C THR A 414 43.72 6.42 13.59
N ALA A 415 43.51 6.83 14.82
CA ALA A 415 43.62 5.92 15.95
C ALA A 415 42.51 4.84 15.88
N ASP A 416 42.84 3.57 16.12
CA ASP A 416 41.86 2.48 16.11
C ASP A 416 40.86 2.66 17.25
N GLY A 417 39.58 2.55 16.98
CA GLY A 417 38.50 2.83 17.90
C GLY A 417 38.14 4.30 18.06
N GLN A 418 38.87 5.23 17.39
CA GLN A 418 38.63 6.67 17.43
C GLN A 418 38.64 7.23 16.00
N PRO A 419 37.63 6.96 15.17
CA PRO A 419 37.62 7.33 13.76
C PRO A 419 37.68 8.84 13.51
N ASP A 420 37.30 9.65 14.50
CA ASP A 420 37.32 11.10 14.41
C ASP A 420 38.72 11.69 14.72
N VAL A 421 39.63 10.88 15.30
CA VAL A 421 41.00 11.31 15.59
C VAL A 421 41.89 11.00 14.39
N ARG A 422 41.98 11.94 13.45
CA ARG A 422 42.85 11.85 12.27
C ARG A 422 44.30 12.20 12.65
N LEU A 423 45.21 11.27 12.46
CA LEU A 423 46.62 11.44 12.72
C LEU A 423 47.35 12.01 11.48
N ALA A 424 47.05 11.49 10.31
CA ALA A 424 47.63 11.93 9.06
C ALA A 424 46.68 11.68 7.87
N GLU A 425 46.88 12.51 6.82
CA GLU A 425 46.18 12.34 5.55
C GLU A 425 47.09 12.78 4.41
N GLY A 426 47.08 12.03 3.32
CA GLY A 426 47.82 12.36 2.11
C GLY A 426 47.11 11.84 0.88
N SER A 427 47.41 12.43 -0.28
CA SER A 427 46.87 12.00 -1.56
C SER A 427 47.92 11.92 -2.64
N ALA A 428 47.75 11.01 -3.60
CA ALA A 428 48.61 10.88 -4.75
C ALA A 428 47.81 10.39 -5.96
N LYS A 429 48.33 10.62 -7.17
CA LYS A 429 47.82 9.94 -8.37
C LYS A 429 48.37 8.52 -8.44
N GLY A 430 47.64 7.62 -9.10
CA GLY A 430 47.95 6.21 -9.12
C GLY A 430 49.26 5.78 -9.72
N ASP A 431 49.86 6.61 -10.58
CA ASP A 431 51.19 6.40 -11.12
C ASP A 431 52.31 6.89 -10.16
N THR A 432 51.96 7.56 -9.09
CA THR A 432 52.89 8.06 -8.09
C THR A 432 53.25 6.96 -7.10
N MET A 433 54.51 6.58 -7.08
CA MET A 433 54.94 5.37 -6.36
C MET A 433 55.08 5.54 -4.84
N ARG A 434 54.88 6.75 -4.29
CA ARG A 434 55.07 6.98 -2.85
C ARG A 434 54.09 7.97 -2.28
N ILE A 435 53.47 7.60 -1.18
CA ILE A 435 52.73 8.50 -0.29
C ILE A 435 53.47 8.50 1.05
N ASN A 436 53.88 9.67 1.53
CA ASN A 436 54.51 9.82 2.83
C ASN A 436 53.48 10.42 3.79
N LEU A 437 53.16 9.70 4.88
CA LEU A 437 52.31 10.18 5.93
C LEU A 437 53.08 10.39 7.21
N ASP A 438 53.14 11.62 7.70
CA ASP A 438 53.75 11.98 8.98
C ASP A 438 52.75 11.69 10.09
N LEU A 439 52.97 10.64 10.87
CA LEU A 439 52.14 10.21 11.97
C LEU A 439 52.49 10.91 13.31
N GLY A 440 53.49 11.77 13.32
CA GLY A 440 53.96 12.40 14.53
C GLY A 440 54.65 11.45 15.50
N PHE A 441 54.54 11.75 16.80
CA PHE A 441 55.06 10.90 17.87
C PHE A 441 54.01 9.88 18.26
N LEU A 442 54.35 8.60 18.16
CA LEU A 442 53.47 7.49 18.52
C LEU A 442 53.98 6.77 19.75
N GLU A 443 53.11 6.53 20.69
CA GLU A 443 53.41 5.66 21.83
C GLU A 443 53.60 4.21 21.40
N PRO A 444 54.48 3.45 22.07
CA PRO A 444 54.59 2.03 21.85
C PRO A 444 53.26 1.28 22.02
N GLY A 445 52.88 0.48 21.03
CA GLY A 445 51.63 -0.28 21.05
C GLY A 445 50.41 0.50 20.58
N ALA A 446 50.53 1.74 20.15
CA ALA A 446 49.41 2.50 19.57
C ALA A 446 48.80 1.75 18.40
N GLN A 447 47.49 1.52 18.49
CA GLN A 447 46.70 0.84 17.45
C GLN A 447 46.24 1.88 16.45
N LEU A 448 46.48 1.61 15.17
CA LEU A 448 46.25 2.56 14.08
C LEU A 448 45.38 1.93 12.99
N LEU A 449 44.55 2.73 12.38
CA LEU A 449 43.71 2.34 11.26
C LEU A 449 44.10 3.18 10.03
N LEU A 450 44.58 2.51 8.98
CA LEU A 450 44.89 3.11 7.68
C LEU A 450 43.68 2.86 6.75
N SER A 451 43.07 3.93 6.27
CA SER A 451 42.02 3.88 5.27
C SER A 451 42.56 4.44 3.95
N LEU A 452 42.46 3.66 2.87
CA LEU A 452 42.78 4.10 1.51
C LEU A 452 41.48 4.25 0.73
N THR A 453 41.21 5.45 0.23
CA THR A 453 40.10 5.71 -0.69
C THR A 453 40.66 5.92 -2.08
N VAL A 454 40.29 5.09 -3.03
CA VAL A 454 40.63 5.22 -4.43
C VAL A 454 39.44 5.83 -5.18
N THR A 455 39.69 6.84 -5.98
CA THR A 455 38.71 7.51 -6.82
C THR A 455 39.15 7.41 -8.27
N GLN A 456 38.25 6.94 -9.16
CA GLN A 456 38.51 6.91 -10.60
C GLN A 456 38.34 8.30 -11.24
N ALA A 457 38.76 8.45 -12.49
CA ALA A 457 38.69 9.71 -13.21
C ALA A 457 37.27 10.24 -13.42
N ASP A 458 36.28 9.37 -13.45
CA ASP A 458 34.84 9.66 -13.55
C ASP A 458 34.21 10.08 -12.21
N GLY A 459 35.01 10.15 -11.14
CA GLY A 459 34.54 10.48 -9.79
C GLY A 459 33.90 9.30 -9.03
N ALA A 460 33.85 8.11 -9.61
CA ALA A 460 33.39 6.91 -8.92
C ALA A 460 34.29 6.58 -7.73
N LYS A 461 33.74 6.62 -6.53
CA LYS A 461 34.46 6.24 -5.32
C LYS A 461 34.56 4.72 -5.26
N VAL A 462 35.77 4.23 -5.23
CA VAL A 462 36.06 2.83 -4.95
C VAL A 462 36.06 2.60 -3.44
N ILE A 463 35.56 1.44 -3.00
CA ILE A 463 35.43 1.07 -1.59
C ILE A 463 36.75 1.30 -0.85
N PRO A 464 36.75 1.96 0.33
CA PRO A 464 37.95 2.19 1.09
C PRO A 464 38.57 0.87 1.56
N LEU A 465 39.85 0.69 1.29
CA LEU A 465 40.65 -0.39 1.87
C LEU A 465 41.08 0.03 3.26
N THR A 466 40.87 -0.80 4.25
CA THR A 466 41.19 -0.50 5.64
C THR A 466 42.17 -1.51 6.20
N TYR A 467 43.26 -1.03 6.80
CA TYR A 467 44.28 -1.84 7.42
C TYR A 467 44.47 -1.43 8.87
N ARG A 468 44.55 -2.42 9.76
CA ARG A 468 44.91 -2.21 11.17
C ARG A 468 46.37 -2.56 11.35
N PHE A 469 47.08 -1.75 12.12
CA PHE A 469 48.46 -1.97 12.47
C PHE A 469 48.80 -1.35 13.84
N ALA A 470 49.84 -1.87 14.46
CA ALA A 470 50.29 -1.38 15.76
C ALA A 470 51.72 -0.81 15.69
N SER A 471 51.96 0.27 16.42
CA SER A 471 53.30 0.82 16.59
C SER A 471 54.10 -0.06 17.55
N LEU A 472 55.33 -0.45 17.16
CA LEU A 472 56.23 -1.19 18.01
C LEU A 472 57.15 -0.32 18.86
N GLY A 473 56.95 0.97 18.87
CA GLY A 473 57.79 1.87 19.65
C GLY A 473 59.23 2.02 19.10
N GLY A 474 59.47 2.95 18.21
CA GLY A 474 60.78 3.45 17.84
C GLY A 474 61.59 2.63 16.80
N TRP A 475 61.30 1.34 16.58
CA TRP A 475 62.15 0.50 15.74
C TRP A 475 61.36 -0.46 14.87
N GLY A 476 60.57 0.02 13.99
CA GLY A 476 59.94 -0.80 12.92
C GLY A 476 58.60 -1.44 13.30
N TRP A 477 57.94 -1.93 12.27
CA TRP A 477 56.66 -2.71 12.35
C TRP A 477 56.98 -4.20 12.52
N ALA A 478 56.20 -4.90 13.29
CA ALA A 478 56.33 -6.33 13.32
C ALA A 478 55.91 -6.87 11.93
N GLU A 479 56.81 -7.60 11.29
CA GLU A 479 56.49 -8.36 10.07
C GLU A 479 55.23 -9.18 10.28
N GLY A 480 54.21 -9.01 9.44
CA GLY A 480 52.98 -9.77 9.44
C GLY A 480 51.77 -9.15 10.14
N THR A 481 51.81 -7.91 10.63
CA THR A 481 50.67 -7.26 11.31
C THR A 481 49.79 -6.41 10.39
N LEU A 482 50.10 -6.21 9.12
CA LEU A 482 49.19 -5.68 8.14
C LEU A 482 48.14 -6.75 7.75
N LYS A 483 47.16 -6.99 8.59
CA LYS A 483 46.00 -7.78 8.19
C LYS A 483 45.04 -6.90 7.47
N SER A 484 44.76 -7.19 6.19
CA SER A 484 43.63 -6.58 5.49
C SER A 484 42.37 -6.90 6.25
N VAL A 485 41.77 -5.92 6.86
CA VAL A 485 40.41 -6.05 7.36
C VAL A 485 39.53 -5.60 6.19
N THR A 486 39.15 -6.57 5.35
CA THR A 486 37.99 -6.37 4.51
C THR A 486 36.84 -6.11 5.47
N THR A 487 36.40 -4.86 5.58
CA THR A 487 35.12 -4.55 6.20
C THR A 487 34.07 -5.14 5.28
N GLY A 488 33.86 -6.46 5.40
CA GLY A 488 32.69 -7.10 4.92
C GLY A 488 31.60 -6.72 5.87
N LYS A 489 30.67 -6.02 5.32
CA LYS A 489 29.33 -5.66 5.73
C LYS A 489 29.18 -4.23 6.21
N PRO A 490 28.36 -3.46 5.44
CA PRO A 490 27.56 -2.44 6.06
C PRO A 490 26.55 -3.09 7.02
#